data_bbc176fbf35925281a6cbfc5256d0f4b
#
_entry.id   bbc176fbf35925281a6cbfc5256d0f4b
#
_cell.length_a   1.000
_cell.length_b   1.000
_cell.length_c   1.000
_cell.angle_alpha   90.00
_cell.angle_beta   90.00
_cell.angle_gamma   90.00
#
_symmetry.space_group_name_H-M   'P 1'
#
loop_
_entity.id
_entity.type
_entity.pdbx_description
1 polymer ?
#
loop_
_entity_poly.entity_id
_entity_poly.type
_entity_poly.pdbx_seq_one_letter_code
_entity_poly.pdbx_strand_id
1 'polypeptide(L)'
;SHGVSLRMGATVTGLQPDGESVLTLLEEGEPLRADMVLLALGVTPDTKLAKNAGLDLGVGGSIAVNDRMETSAPDIYAVGDAVEVRQFVTGQKRLISLAGAANKQGRIAADNICGGDSRFHGSQASSVLKLFDMTAASTGINEKTAQAEGLDYDKVVLFPPAHASYYPGATPLYI
;
A
#
# COMPACT_ATOMS: atom_id res chain seq x y z
N SER A 1 -14.07 19.50 -11.26
CA SER A 1 -14.16 18.03 -11.27
C SER A 1 -13.86 17.55 -12.69
N HIS A 2 -13.09 16.50 -12.85
CA HIS A 2 -12.71 15.94 -14.15
C HIS A 2 -13.78 14.94 -14.68
N GLY A 3 -15.03 15.13 -14.34
CA GLY A 3 -16.13 14.26 -14.73
C GLY A 3 -16.19 12.91 -13.98
N VAL A 4 -15.42 12.77 -12.89
CA VAL A 4 -15.44 11.56 -12.06
C VAL A 4 -16.66 11.56 -11.14
N SER A 5 -17.44 10.48 -11.18
CA SER A 5 -18.53 10.21 -10.24
C SER A 5 -18.07 9.22 -9.17
N LEU A 6 -18.19 9.59 -7.90
CA LEU A 6 -17.83 8.75 -6.78
C LEU A 6 -19.08 8.10 -6.18
N ARG A 7 -19.01 6.78 -5.98
CA ARG A 7 -20.02 6.01 -5.26
C ARG A 7 -19.38 5.38 -4.02
N MET A 8 -19.43 6.11 -2.92
CA MET A 8 -18.87 5.67 -1.65
C MET A 8 -19.77 4.63 -0.99
N GLY A 9 -19.15 3.61 -0.38
CA GLY A 9 -19.88 2.53 0.31
C GLY A 9 -20.60 1.56 -0.62
N ALA A 10 -20.42 1.63 -1.94
CA ALA A 10 -21.02 0.71 -2.88
C ALA A 10 -20.21 -0.58 -2.98
N THR A 11 -20.87 -1.72 -2.75
CA THR A 11 -20.28 -3.06 -2.90
C THR A 11 -20.61 -3.60 -4.28
N VAL A 12 -19.59 -3.96 -5.04
CA VAL A 12 -19.77 -4.65 -6.35
C VAL A 12 -19.97 -6.14 -6.10
N THR A 13 -21.07 -6.70 -6.61
CA THR A 13 -21.44 -8.12 -6.46
C THR A 13 -21.18 -8.95 -7.71
N GLY A 14 -21.03 -8.30 -8.87
CA GLY A 14 -20.78 -9.02 -10.11
C GLY A 14 -20.57 -8.12 -11.31
N LEU A 15 -20.13 -8.74 -12.39
CA LEU A 15 -19.99 -8.12 -13.71
C LEU A 15 -20.73 -8.96 -14.72
N GLN A 16 -21.51 -8.34 -15.61
CA GLN A 16 -22.24 -9.00 -16.68
C GLN A 16 -21.96 -8.34 -18.01
N PRO A 17 -21.82 -9.12 -19.10
CA PRO A 17 -21.78 -8.55 -20.45
C PRO A 17 -23.11 -7.86 -20.79
N ASP A 18 -23.03 -6.71 -21.46
CA ASP A 18 -24.18 -5.94 -21.94
C ASP A 18 -23.87 -5.38 -23.34
N GLY A 19 -23.94 -6.26 -24.36
CA GLY A 19 -23.49 -5.95 -25.72
C GLY A 19 -21.97 -5.72 -25.74
N GLU A 20 -21.56 -4.53 -26.18
CA GLU A 20 -20.14 -4.10 -26.18
C GLU A 20 -19.70 -3.47 -24.85
N SER A 21 -20.61 -3.37 -23.89
CA SER A 21 -20.39 -2.76 -22.57
C SER A 21 -20.37 -3.81 -21.47
N VAL A 22 -20.07 -3.39 -20.26
CA VAL A 22 -20.12 -4.19 -19.03
C VAL A 22 -21.10 -3.56 -18.06
N LEU A 23 -22.01 -4.36 -17.53
CA LEU A 23 -22.90 -3.98 -16.45
C LEU A 23 -22.29 -4.41 -15.12
N THR A 24 -21.99 -3.43 -14.27
CA THR A 24 -21.48 -3.66 -12.92
C THR A 24 -22.64 -3.72 -11.94
N LEU A 25 -22.86 -4.89 -11.35
CA LEU A 25 -23.91 -5.11 -10.36
C LEU A 25 -23.45 -4.64 -8.98
N LEU A 26 -24.33 -3.93 -8.30
CA LEU A 26 -24.14 -3.46 -6.94
C LEU A 26 -25.02 -4.25 -5.97
N GLU A 27 -24.60 -4.36 -4.72
CA GLU A 27 -25.41 -4.96 -3.66
C GLU A 27 -26.69 -4.18 -3.43
N GLU A 28 -26.58 -2.85 -3.49
CA GLU A 28 -27.70 -1.92 -3.38
C GLU A 28 -27.63 -0.87 -4.50
N GLY A 29 -28.81 -0.49 -5.01
CA GLY A 29 -28.94 0.55 -6.04
C GLY A 29 -28.92 0.00 -7.46
N GLU A 30 -28.96 0.95 -8.41
CA GLU A 30 -29.00 0.60 -9.84
C GLU A 30 -27.61 0.16 -10.34
N PRO A 31 -27.56 -0.83 -11.22
CA PRO A 31 -26.32 -1.26 -11.87
C PRO A 31 -25.66 -0.12 -12.64
N LEU A 32 -24.35 -0.19 -12.78
CA LEU A 32 -23.57 0.80 -13.55
C LEU A 32 -23.13 0.19 -14.87
N ARG A 33 -23.45 0.87 -15.96
CA ARG A 33 -23.00 0.51 -17.30
C ARG A 33 -21.72 1.27 -17.64
N ALA A 34 -20.72 0.56 -18.16
CA ALA A 34 -19.45 1.13 -18.59
C ALA A 34 -18.89 0.37 -19.80
N ASP A 35 -18.10 1.04 -20.63
CA ASP A 35 -17.41 0.39 -21.76
C ASP A 35 -16.22 -0.43 -21.29
N MET A 36 -15.66 -0.10 -20.13
CA MET A 36 -14.55 -0.82 -19.49
C MET A 36 -14.68 -0.74 -17.97
N VAL A 37 -14.34 -1.83 -17.29
CA VAL A 37 -14.27 -1.91 -15.84
C VAL A 37 -12.83 -2.22 -15.42
N LEU A 38 -12.27 -1.39 -14.54
CA LEU A 38 -10.97 -1.61 -13.95
C LEU A 38 -11.13 -2.10 -12.50
N LEU A 39 -10.65 -3.31 -12.22
CA LEU A 39 -10.65 -3.87 -10.87
C LEU A 39 -9.39 -3.46 -10.12
N ALA A 40 -9.54 -2.70 -9.05
CA ALA A 40 -8.45 -2.23 -8.19
C ALA A 40 -8.77 -2.54 -6.72
N LEU A 41 -9.06 -3.82 -6.43
CA LEU A 41 -9.58 -4.30 -5.14
C LEU A 41 -8.49 -4.60 -4.10
N GLY A 42 -7.25 -4.23 -4.38
CA GLY A 42 -6.08 -4.58 -3.57
C GLY A 42 -5.43 -5.89 -4.01
N VAL A 43 -4.43 -6.32 -3.24
CA VAL A 43 -3.62 -7.50 -3.53
C VAL A 43 -3.52 -8.41 -2.30
N THR A 44 -3.40 -9.70 -2.55
CA THR A 44 -3.10 -10.72 -1.53
C THR A 44 -1.75 -11.35 -1.87
N PRO A 45 -0.83 -11.53 -0.92
CA PRO A 45 0.43 -12.19 -1.18
C PRO A 45 0.23 -13.62 -1.69
N ASP A 46 0.86 -13.97 -2.82
CA ASP A 46 0.92 -15.36 -3.25
C ASP A 46 2.04 -16.09 -2.51
N THR A 47 1.69 -16.71 -1.41
CA THR A 47 2.62 -17.41 -0.50
C THR A 47 2.43 -18.93 -0.50
N LYS A 48 1.73 -19.47 -1.51
CA LYS A 48 1.47 -20.91 -1.61
C LYS A 48 2.76 -21.74 -1.61
N LEU A 49 3.79 -21.28 -2.32
CA LEU A 49 5.10 -21.96 -2.35
C LEU A 49 5.76 -21.95 -0.97
N ALA A 50 5.78 -20.78 -0.30
CA ALA A 50 6.35 -20.62 1.03
C ALA A 50 5.63 -21.51 2.06
N LYS A 51 4.29 -21.53 2.02
CA LYS A 51 3.45 -22.38 2.87
C LYS A 51 3.76 -23.87 2.65
N ASN A 52 3.87 -24.30 1.40
CA ASN A 52 4.17 -25.71 1.07
C ASN A 52 5.59 -26.10 1.48
N ALA A 53 6.52 -25.15 1.53
CA ALA A 53 7.87 -25.33 2.03
C ALA A 53 7.97 -25.31 3.57
N GLY A 54 6.86 -25.09 4.27
CA GLY A 54 6.80 -25.05 5.74
C GLY A 54 7.35 -23.77 6.35
N LEU A 55 7.42 -22.66 5.58
CA LEU A 55 7.84 -21.37 6.12
C LEU A 55 6.74 -20.75 6.98
N ASP A 56 7.12 -20.02 8.02
CA ASP A 56 6.20 -19.27 8.85
C ASP A 56 5.55 -18.13 8.04
N LEU A 57 4.24 -17.99 8.20
CA LEU A 57 3.48 -16.90 7.62
C LEU A 57 3.05 -15.91 8.72
N GLY A 58 3.08 -14.64 8.37
CA GLY A 58 2.73 -13.52 9.22
C GLY A 58 1.40 -12.86 8.83
N VAL A 59 1.34 -11.55 9.00
CA VAL A 59 0.15 -10.72 8.81
C VAL A 59 -0.43 -10.90 7.41
N GLY A 60 -1.75 -11.17 7.32
CA GLY A 60 -2.46 -11.32 6.04
C GLY A 60 -1.96 -12.48 5.17
N GLY A 61 -1.29 -13.48 5.76
CA GLY A 61 -0.72 -14.62 5.05
C GLY A 61 0.60 -14.32 4.31
N SER A 62 1.25 -13.20 4.60
CA SER A 62 2.59 -12.86 4.11
C SER A 62 3.67 -13.78 4.68
N ILE A 63 4.84 -13.82 4.06
CA ILE A 63 5.99 -14.57 4.60
C ILE A 63 6.57 -13.79 5.77
N ALA A 64 6.71 -14.44 6.93
CA ALA A 64 7.38 -13.87 8.09
C ALA A 64 8.89 -13.80 7.86
N VAL A 65 9.47 -12.62 8.08
CA VAL A 65 10.92 -12.40 7.99
C VAL A 65 11.42 -11.57 9.18
N ASN A 66 12.70 -11.74 9.49
CA ASN A 66 13.40 -10.88 10.43
C ASN A 66 13.94 -9.60 9.75
N ASP A 67 14.68 -8.78 10.49
CA ASP A 67 15.25 -7.54 9.97
C ASP A 67 16.40 -7.76 8.96
N ARG A 68 16.91 -8.98 8.85
CA ARG A 68 17.91 -9.41 7.87
C ARG A 68 17.28 -9.99 6.59
N MET A 69 15.95 -10.04 6.51
CA MET A 69 15.16 -10.67 5.45
C MET A 69 15.27 -12.21 5.43
N GLU A 70 15.69 -12.82 6.51
CA GLU A 70 15.73 -14.27 6.68
C GLU A 70 14.32 -14.78 7.07
N THR A 71 13.92 -15.92 6.51
CA THR A 71 12.68 -16.62 6.86
C THR A 71 12.87 -17.53 8.08
N SER A 72 11.86 -18.31 8.44
CA SER A 72 11.95 -19.32 9.50
C SER A 72 12.84 -20.51 9.17
N ALA A 73 13.20 -20.71 7.90
CA ALA A 73 14.09 -21.77 7.47
C ALA A 73 15.51 -21.23 7.18
N PRO A 74 16.58 -21.95 7.56
CA PRO A 74 17.94 -21.55 7.25
C PRO A 74 18.17 -21.38 5.74
N ASP A 75 18.99 -20.40 5.37
CA ASP A 75 19.44 -20.13 4.00
C ASP A 75 18.31 -19.74 3.02
N ILE A 76 17.11 -19.43 3.54
CA ILE A 76 16.00 -18.95 2.75
C ILE A 76 15.67 -17.51 3.15
N TYR A 77 15.70 -16.63 2.15
CA TYR A 77 15.36 -15.21 2.27
C TYR A 77 14.08 -14.91 1.53
N ALA A 78 13.30 -13.94 2.01
CA ALA A 78 12.13 -13.44 1.31
C ALA A 78 12.08 -11.90 1.36
N VAL A 79 11.67 -11.29 0.25
CA VAL A 79 11.63 -9.84 0.08
C VAL A 79 10.46 -9.42 -0.81
N GLY A 80 10.12 -8.14 -0.81
CA GLY A 80 9.12 -7.56 -1.70
C GLY A 80 7.71 -7.61 -1.12
N ASP A 81 6.72 -7.61 -1.99
CA ASP A 81 5.30 -7.45 -1.60
C ASP A 81 4.71 -8.66 -0.87
N ALA A 82 5.39 -9.81 -0.94
CA ALA A 82 4.94 -11.03 -0.31
C ALA A 82 5.38 -11.19 1.16
N VAL A 83 6.20 -10.28 1.69
CA VAL A 83 6.68 -10.35 3.07
C VAL A 83 5.96 -9.34 3.97
N GLU A 84 5.92 -9.66 5.26
CA GLU A 84 5.47 -8.68 6.26
C GLU A 84 6.54 -7.60 6.49
N VAL A 85 6.09 -6.39 6.73
CA VAL A 85 6.94 -5.21 6.95
C VAL A 85 6.60 -4.57 8.28
N ARG A 86 7.63 -4.23 9.06
CA ARG A 86 7.43 -3.38 10.24
C ARG A 86 7.08 -1.96 9.81
N GLN A 87 5.90 -1.49 10.19
CA GLN A 87 5.53 -0.07 10.06
C GLN A 87 6.35 0.73 11.07
N PHE A 88 7.10 1.73 10.58
CA PHE A 88 8.14 2.39 11.39
C PHE A 88 7.58 3.15 12.60
N VAL A 89 6.42 3.80 12.44
CA VAL A 89 5.82 4.65 13.50
C VAL A 89 5.19 3.80 14.60
N THR A 90 4.38 2.81 14.22
CA THR A 90 3.61 2.01 15.18
C THR A 90 4.37 0.78 15.69
N GLY A 91 5.43 0.38 15.01
CA GLY A 91 6.15 -0.86 15.28
C GLY A 91 5.40 -2.14 14.86
N GLN A 92 4.15 -2.02 14.42
CA GLN A 92 3.31 -3.16 14.03
C GLN A 92 3.76 -3.77 12.70
N LYS A 93 3.60 -5.09 12.59
CA LYS A 93 3.78 -5.79 11.31
C LYS A 93 2.58 -5.56 10.40
N ARG A 94 2.83 -5.23 9.14
CA ARG A 94 1.80 -4.92 8.14
C ARG A 94 2.22 -5.40 6.76
N LEU A 95 1.26 -5.50 5.85
CA LEU A 95 1.53 -5.58 4.42
C LEU A 95 1.77 -4.15 3.88
N ILE A 96 2.93 -3.92 3.31
CA ILE A 96 3.32 -2.63 2.71
C ILE A 96 3.89 -2.92 1.32
N SER A 97 3.00 -3.07 0.35
CA SER A 97 3.34 -3.39 -1.05
C SER A 97 3.80 -2.12 -1.77
N LEU A 98 5.03 -1.71 -1.51
CA LEU A 98 5.64 -0.50 -2.08
C LEU A 98 7.06 -0.79 -2.61
N ALA A 99 7.32 -0.33 -3.82
CA ALA A 99 8.59 -0.53 -4.51
C ALA A 99 9.81 -0.03 -3.70
N GLY A 100 9.67 1.05 -2.93
CA GLY A 100 10.73 1.58 -2.08
C GLY A 100 11.18 0.62 -0.97
N ALA A 101 10.23 -0.07 -0.34
CA ALA A 101 10.51 -1.12 0.64
C ALA A 101 11.15 -2.34 -0.05
N ALA A 102 10.54 -2.84 -1.12
CA ALA A 102 11.00 -4.00 -1.88
C ALA A 102 12.46 -3.85 -2.37
N ASN A 103 12.79 -2.69 -2.93
CA ASN A 103 14.16 -2.39 -3.38
C ASN A 103 15.21 -2.41 -2.26
N LYS A 104 14.88 -1.84 -1.10
CA LYS A 104 15.78 -1.86 0.07
C LYS A 104 15.96 -3.27 0.61
N GLN A 105 14.86 -4.01 0.73
CA GLN A 105 14.87 -5.40 1.18
C GLN A 105 15.72 -6.30 0.28
N GLY A 106 15.61 -6.16 -1.05
CA GLY A 106 16.40 -6.92 -2.00
C GLY A 106 17.91 -6.70 -1.82
N ARG A 107 18.34 -5.45 -1.58
CA ARG A 107 19.77 -5.14 -1.31
C ARG A 107 20.23 -5.73 0.01
N ILE A 108 19.42 -5.59 1.07
CA ILE A 108 19.73 -6.13 2.40
C ILE A 108 19.84 -7.65 2.36
N ALA A 109 18.92 -8.33 1.67
CA ALA A 109 19.02 -9.79 1.50
C ALA A 109 20.30 -10.18 0.76
N ALA A 110 20.64 -9.49 -0.33
CA ALA A 110 21.86 -9.75 -1.08
C ALA A 110 23.13 -9.56 -0.25
N ASP A 111 23.20 -8.47 0.53
CA ASP A 111 24.32 -8.22 1.44
C ASP A 111 24.46 -9.36 2.44
N ASN A 112 23.35 -9.81 3.05
CA ASN A 112 23.36 -10.86 4.07
C ASN A 112 23.68 -12.25 3.49
N ILE A 113 23.20 -12.56 2.28
CA ILE A 113 23.58 -13.78 1.55
C ILE A 113 25.08 -13.81 1.29
N CYS A 114 25.70 -12.64 1.05
CA CYS A 114 27.15 -12.51 0.87
C CYS A 114 27.94 -12.41 2.17
N GLY A 115 27.33 -12.68 3.34
CA GLY A 115 28.00 -12.66 4.64
C GLY A 115 28.04 -11.30 5.33
N GLY A 116 27.30 -10.31 4.85
CA GLY A 116 27.13 -9.02 5.52
C GLY A 116 26.21 -9.04 6.73
N ASP A 117 25.99 -7.88 7.36
CA ASP A 117 25.04 -7.65 8.47
C ASP A 117 24.19 -6.41 8.24
N SER A 118 23.49 -6.39 7.10
CA SER A 118 22.56 -5.33 6.75
C SER A 118 21.17 -5.58 7.36
N ARG A 119 20.49 -4.47 7.78
CA ARG A 119 19.19 -4.57 8.47
C ARG A 119 18.15 -3.65 7.88
N PHE A 120 16.94 -4.17 7.76
CA PHE A 120 15.76 -3.43 7.36
C PHE A 120 14.99 -2.92 8.58
N HIS A 121 15.06 -1.62 8.84
CA HIS A 121 14.44 -1.01 10.02
C HIS A 121 12.93 -0.73 9.87
N GLY A 122 12.31 -1.21 8.81
CA GLY A 122 10.90 -1.00 8.53
C GLY A 122 10.63 0.09 7.48
N SER A 123 9.36 0.42 7.30
CA SER A 123 8.91 1.40 6.31
C SER A 123 7.89 2.36 6.92
N GLN A 124 7.98 3.63 6.54
CA GLN A 124 6.95 4.63 6.83
C GLN A 124 5.78 4.57 5.84
N ALA A 125 5.79 3.65 4.89
CA ALA A 125 4.80 3.54 3.83
C ALA A 125 4.63 4.84 3.01
N SER A 126 5.73 5.56 2.76
CA SER A 126 5.69 6.79 1.97
C SER A 126 5.27 6.50 0.53
N SER A 127 4.27 7.22 0.06
CA SER A 127 3.73 7.07 -1.28
C SER A 127 3.39 8.43 -1.89
N VAL A 128 3.40 8.48 -3.20
CA VAL A 128 2.97 9.64 -3.99
C VAL A 128 2.20 9.17 -5.21
N LEU A 129 1.11 9.85 -5.50
CA LEU A 129 0.26 9.59 -6.66
C LEU A 129 -0.11 10.90 -7.33
N LYS A 130 0.07 10.97 -8.65
CA LYS A 130 -0.47 12.04 -9.47
C LYS A 130 -1.81 11.59 -10.07
N LEU A 131 -2.85 12.38 -9.86
CA LEU A 131 -4.18 12.16 -10.40
C LEU A 131 -4.63 13.45 -11.09
N PHE A 132 -4.67 13.48 -12.43
CA PHE A 132 -4.87 14.66 -13.25
C PHE A 132 -3.88 15.78 -12.88
N ASP A 133 -4.38 16.91 -12.39
CA ASP A 133 -3.57 18.08 -11.98
C ASP A 133 -3.20 18.03 -10.50
N MET A 134 -3.74 17.07 -9.75
CA MET A 134 -3.48 16.93 -8.32
C MET A 134 -2.37 15.93 -8.06
N THR A 135 -1.61 16.18 -7.00
CA THR A 135 -0.67 15.22 -6.44
C THR A 135 -1.09 14.93 -5.00
N ALA A 136 -1.29 13.66 -4.69
CA ALA A 136 -1.50 13.20 -3.33
C ALA A 136 -0.23 12.48 -2.85
N ALA A 137 0.23 12.81 -1.66
CA ALA A 137 1.38 12.16 -1.04
C ALA A 137 1.08 11.85 0.43
N SER A 138 1.65 10.77 0.93
CA SER A 138 1.51 10.40 2.33
C SER A 138 2.77 9.73 2.86
N THR A 139 3.01 9.84 4.17
CA THR A 139 4.08 9.13 4.87
C THR A 139 3.66 8.88 6.31
N GLY A 140 4.16 7.81 6.90
CA GLY A 140 3.84 7.45 8.29
C GLY A 140 2.46 6.83 8.44
N ILE A 141 1.65 7.38 9.33
CA ILE A 141 0.28 6.96 9.60
C ILE A 141 -0.67 8.14 9.44
N ASN A 142 -1.91 7.85 9.11
CA ASN A 142 -2.99 8.84 9.06
C ASN A 142 -3.92 8.72 10.28
N GLU A 143 -4.82 9.69 10.42
CA GLU A 143 -5.80 9.75 11.51
C GLU A 143 -6.61 8.45 11.66
N LYS A 144 -7.06 7.85 10.55
CA LYS A 144 -7.80 6.59 10.57
C LYS A 144 -6.98 5.44 11.17
N THR A 145 -5.71 5.37 10.84
CA THR A 145 -4.80 4.37 11.41
C THR A 145 -4.54 4.62 12.90
N ALA A 146 -4.29 5.88 13.28
CA ALA A 146 -4.09 6.24 14.68
C ALA A 146 -5.31 5.87 15.54
N GLN A 147 -6.52 6.17 15.07
CA GLN A 147 -7.77 5.80 15.75
C GLN A 147 -7.95 4.28 15.86
N ALA A 148 -7.70 3.55 14.77
CA ALA A 148 -7.84 2.09 14.76
C ALA A 148 -6.86 1.39 15.71
N GLU A 149 -5.70 2.00 15.95
CA GLU A 149 -4.67 1.49 16.87
C GLU A 149 -4.76 2.08 18.28
N GLY A 150 -5.75 2.94 18.55
CA GLY A 150 -5.96 3.56 19.85
C GLY A 150 -4.81 4.49 20.29
N LEU A 151 -4.09 5.07 19.31
CA LEU A 151 -3.02 6.01 19.59
C LEU A 151 -3.58 7.38 19.97
N ASP A 152 -2.99 8.00 20.97
CA ASP A 152 -3.21 9.41 21.26
C ASP A 152 -2.47 10.28 20.25
N TYR A 153 -3.15 11.25 19.65
CA TYR A 153 -2.57 12.09 18.60
C TYR A 153 -3.20 13.48 18.55
N ASP A 154 -2.39 14.45 18.17
CA ASP A 154 -2.85 15.77 17.77
C ASP A 154 -2.92 15.89 16.25
N LYS A 155 -3.83 16.73 15.76
CA LYS A 155 -4.01 16.98 14.34
C LYS A 155 -3.88 18.47 14.03
N VAL A 156 -3.04 18.76 13.05
CA VAL A 156 -2.90 20.10 12.47
C VAL A 156 -3.17 20.03 11.00
N VAL A 157 -3.96 21.00 10.49
CA VAL A 157 -4.26 21.13 9.06
C VAL A 157 -3.74 22.47 8.57
N LEU A 158 -2.96 22.45 7.50
CA LEU A 158 -2.30 23.63 6.95
C LEU A 158 -2.63 23.78 5.46
N PHE A 159 -2.60 25.02 4.98
CA PHE A 159 -2.83 25.41 3.59
C PHE A 159 -1.71 26.28 3.03
N PRO A 160 -0.45 25.86 3.08
CA PRO A 160 0.65 26.67 2.58
C PRO A 160 0.70 26.64 1.04
N PRO A 161 1.37 27.63 0.42
CA PRO A 161 1.76 27.49 -0.98
C PRO A 161 2.81 26.39 -1.15
N ALA A 162 2.82 25.73 -2.32
CA ALA A 162 3.77 24.66 -2.64
C ALA A 162 5.24 25.12 -2.61
N HIS A 163 5.47 26.38 -2.89
CA HIS A 163 6.78 27.06 -2.82
C HIS A 163 6.57 28.58 -2.61
N ALA A 164 7.66 29.31 -2.49
CA ALA A 164 7.61 30.75 -2.27
C ALA A 164 6.79 31.44 -3.37
N SER A 165 5.88 32.35 -2.98
CA SER A 165 4.88 32.97 -3.85
C SER A 165 5.47 33.84 -4.97
N TYR A 166 6.74 34.23 -4.87
CA TYR A 166 7.45 34.98 -5.91
C TYR A 166 7.95 34.09 -7.07
N TYR A 167 7.89 32.76 -6.96
CA TYR A 167 8.12 31.86 -8.09
C TYR A 167 6.80 31.60 -8.84
N PRO A 168 6.83 31.61 -10.20
CA PRO A 168 5.63 31.31 -10.99
C PRO A 168 5.12 29.89 -10.75
N GLY A 169 3.80 29.72 -10.79
CA GLY A 169 3.16 28.39 -10.74
C GLY A 169 2.96 27.82 -9.34
N ALA A 170 3.04 28.64 -8.29
CA ALA A 170 2.71 28.20 -6.94
C ALA A 170 1.25 27.75 -6.86
N THR A 171 1.04 26.53 -6.35
CA THR A 171 -0.29 25.96 -6.09
C THR A 171 -0.50 25.80 -4.59
N PRO A 172 -1.74 25.87 -4.07
CA PRO A 172 -1.99 25.59 -2.67
C PRO A 172 -1.77 24.10 -2.36
N LEU A 173 -1.19 23.84 -1.21
CA LEU A 173 -1.15 22.51 -0.60
C LEU A 173 -2.27 22.39 0.44
N TYR A 174 -2.74 21.19 0.65
CA TYR A 174 -3.55 20.77 1.78
C TYR A 174 -2.74 19.72 2.54
N ILE A 175 -2.31 20.05 3.74
CA ILE A 175 -1.45 19.20 4.59
C ILE A 175 -2.17 18.93 5.90
#